data_8aa106eca7827ab4cbea10290167fb8a
#
_entry.id   8aa106eca7827ab4cbea10290167fb8a
#
_cell.length_a   1.000
_cell.length_b   1.000
_cell.length_c   1.000
_cell.angle_alpha   90.00
_cell.angle_beta   90.00
_cell.angle_gamma   90.00
#
_symmetry.space_group_name_H-M   'P 1'
#
loop_
_entity.id
_entity.type
_entity.pdbx_description
1 polymer ?
#
loop_
_entity_poly.entity_id
_entity_poly.type
_entity_poly.pdbx_seq_one_letter_code
_entity_poly.pdbx_strand_id
1 'polypeptide(L)'
;MATTVSGGGAEVPKIVWNERQQRFETEDKKAYIQYQLRDGGKVMDILHTFVPSSKRGLGLASHLCVSAFTHAHSHSMSVLPTCTYVSDTFLPRNPSWKSVLHSDDLKSNI
;
A
#
# COMPACT_ATOMS: atom_id res chain seq x y z
N MET A 1 4.45 -14.19 20.74
CA MET A 1 4.12 -13.77 20.64
C MET A 1 3.22 -13.32 20.54
N ALA A 2 2.97 -13.33 20.50
CA ALA A 2 2.18 -12.89 20.34
C ALA A 2 1.46 -12.36 20.42
N THR A 3 1.17 -12.07 20.40
CA THR A 3 0.64 -11.48 20.43
C THR A 3 -0.21 -11.13 20.48
N THR A 4 -0.56 -11.08 20.37
CA THR A 4 -1.21 -10.68 20.31
C THR A 4 -2.10 -10.32 20.48
N VAL A 5 -2.53 -10.08 20.47
CA VAL A 5 -3.27 -9.65 20.55
C VAL A 5 -4.06 -9.29 20.66
N SER A 6 -4.32 -9.06 20.50
CA SER A 6 -5.03 -8.53 20.38
C SER A 6 -6.06 -8.29 20.73
N GLY A 7 -6.23 -8.13 20.92
CA GLY A 7 -7.22 -7.77 21.38
C GLY A 7 -8.28 -7.26 20.94
N GLY A 8 -8.70 -6.69 20.90
CA GLY A 8 -9.70 -5.93 20.68
C GLY A 8 -10.61 -6.33 19.71
N GLY A 9 -10.96 -7.11 19.40
CA GLY A 9 -11.97 -7.41 18.53
C GLY A 9 -11.62 -7.35 17.08
N ALA A 10 -11.22 -6.27 16.61
CA ALA A 10 -10.92 -6.18 15.21
C ALA A 10 -9.53 -6.70 14.96
N GLU A 11 -9.41 -7.69 14.14
CA GLU A 11 -8.12 -8.23 13.76
C GLU A 11 -7.55 -7.47 12.60
N VAL A 12 -6.25 -7.25 12.63
CA VAL A 12 -5.56 -6.68 11.48
C VAL A 12 -5.49 -7.77 10.41
N PRO A 13 -5.97 -7.49 9.21
CA PRO A 13 -5.90 -8.51 8.15
C PRO A 13 -4.46 -8.83 7.84
N LYS A 14 -4.21 -10.09 7.56
CA LYS A 14 -2.88 -10.51 7.17
C LYS A 14 -2.66 -10.19 5.70
N ILE A 15 -1.61 -9.44 5.43
CA ILE A 15 -1.26 -9.06 4.08
C ILE A 15 0.03 -9.79 3.72
N VAL A 16 0.02 -10.43 2.58
CA VAL A 16 1.15 -11.23 2.09
C VAL A 16 1.81 -10.50 0.92
N TRP A 17 3.12 -10.41 0.96
CA TRP A 17 3.87 -9.84 -0.14
C TRP A 17 4.12 -10.92 -1.19
N ASN A 18 3.55 -10.73 -2.36
CA ASN A 18 3.74 -11.63 -3.49
C ASN A 18 4.70 -10.95 -4.46
N GLU A 19 5.98 -11.18 -4.25
CA GLU A 19 7.01 -10.52 -5.03
C GLU A 19 6.94 -10.89 -6.51
N ARG A 20 6.64 -12.14 -6.79
CA ARG A 20 6.60 -12.61 -8.17
C ARG A 20 5.56 -11.85 -8.99
N GLN A 21 4.39 -11.60 -8.41
CA GLN A 21 3.33 -10.89 -9.11
C GLN A 21 3.33 -9.41 -8.82
N GLN A 22 4.23 -8.95 -7.97
CA GLN A 22 4.34 -7.54 -7.57
C GLN A 22 3.04 -7.03 -6.96
N ARG A 23 2.60 -7.74 -5.94
CA ARG A 23 1.38 -7.43 -5.22
C ARG A 23 1.56 -7.57 -3.72
N PHE A 24 0.78 -6.80 -2.98
CA PHE A 24 0.47 -7.10 -1.59
C PHE A 24 -0.98 -7.55 -1.60
N GLU A 25 -1.27 -8.69 -0.99
CA GLU A 25 -2.59 -9.30 -1.14
C GLU A 25 -3.03 -9.95 0.17
N THR A 26 -4.35 -10.12 0.32
CA THR A 26 -4.89 -10.88 1.44
C THR A 26 -4.55 -12.35 1.24
N GLU A 27 -4.65 -13.13 2.32
CA GLU A 27 -4.29 -14.55 2.25
C GLU A 27 -5.12 -15.31 1.20
N ASP A 28 -6.38 -14.94 1.04
CA ASP A 28 -7.24 -15.58 0.05
C ASP A 28 -7.03 -15.02 -1.35
N LYS A 29 -6.17 -14.01 -1.49
CA LYS A 29 -5.80 -13.40 -2.76
C LYS A 29 -6.94 -12.65 -3.45
N LYS A 30 -8.02 -12.39 -2.74
CA LYS A 30 -9.18 -11.72 -3.33
C LYS A 30 -9.07 -10.21 -3.30
N ALA A 31 -8.29 -9.66 -2.39
CA ALA A 31 -8.02 -8.22 -2.34
C ALA A 31 -6.52 -8.01 -2.49
N TYR A 32 -6.15 -6.98 -3.23
CA TYR A 32 -4.72 -6.76 -3.47
C TYR A 32 -4.44 -5.34 -3.90
N ILE A 33 -3.16 -4.98 -3.80
CA ILE A 33 -2.63 -3.75 -4.37
C ILE A 33 -1.50 -4.14 -5.31
N GLN A 34 -1.58 -3.68 -6.54
CA GLN A 34 -0.65 -4.02 -7.61
C GLN A 34 0.33 -2.90 -7.81
N TYR A 35 1.61 -3.24 -7.92
CA TYR A 35 2.63 -2.24 -8.18
C TYR A 35 3.57 -2.71 -9.28
N GLN A 36 4.40 -1.79 -9.74
CA GLN A 36 5.45 -2.06 -10.70
C GLN A 36 6.68 -1.29 -10.23
N LEU A 37 7.84 -1.90 -10.30
CA LEU A 37 9.07 -1.20 -9.94
C LEU A 37 9.59 -0.42 -11.13
N ARG A 38 10.11 0.77 -10.86
CA ARG A 38 10.70 1.63 -11.86
C ARG A 38 12.04 2.10 -11.37
N ASP A 39 12.82 2.68 -12.27
CA ASP A 39 14.10 3.31 -11.95
C ASP A 39 15.01 2.34 -11.23
N GLY A 40 15.18 1.14 -11.82
CA GLY A 40 16.08 0.15 -11.25
C GLY A 40 15.66 -0.37 -9.89
N GLY A 41 14.37 -0.30 -9.59
CA GLY A 41 13.85 -0.79 -8.32
C GLY A 41 13.80 0.26 -7.23
N LYS A 42 14.09 1.51 -7.54
CA LYS A 42 14.09 2.58 -6.56
C LYS A 42 12.72 3.24 -6.37
N VAL A 43 11.82 3.01 -7.29
CA VAL A 43 10.48 3.61 -7.27
C VAL A 43 9.45 2.51 -7.34
N MET A 44 8.49 2.54 -6.42
CA MET A 44 7.34 1.65 -6.45
C MET A 44 6.17 2.43 -7.02
N ASP A 45 5.76 2.08 -8.23
CA ASP A 45 4.61 2.70 -8.89
C ASP A 45 3.38 1.89 -8.54
N ILE A 46 2.52 2.42 -7.69
CA ILE A 46 1.31 1.74 -7.27
C ILE A 46 0.24 1.98 -8.32
N LEU A 47 -0.15 0.90 -9.00
CA LEU A 47 -1.00 0.99 -10.19
C LEU A 47 -2.47 0.81 -9.88
N HIS A 48 -2.80 -0.09 -8.94
CA HIS A 48 -4.18 -0.49 -8.79
C HIS A 48 -4.41 -1.10 -7.42
N THR A 49 -5.54 -0.76 -6.80
CA THR A 49 -5.96 -1.33 -5.53
C THR A 49 -7.34 -1.96 -5.74
N PHE A 50 -7.48 -3.23 -5.41
CA PHE A 50 -8.74 -3.93 -5.61
C PHE A 50 -9.21 -4.58 -4.33
N VAL A 51 -10.47 -4.30 -3.97
CA VAL A 51 -11.14 -4.95 -2.84
C VAL A 51 -12.54 -5.33 -3.31
N PRO A 52 -12.87 -6.63 -3.33
CA PRO A 52 -14.19 -7.05 -3.79
C PRO A 52 -15.27 -6.54 -2.85
N SER A 53 -16.51 -6.41 -3.39
CA SER A 53 -17.59 -5.85 -2.62
C SER A 53 -17.87 -6.62 -1.33
N SER A 54 -17.67 -7.93 -1.36
CA SER A 54 -17.91 -8.76 -0.18
C SER A 54 -16.94 -8.46 0.98
N LYS A 55 -15.84 -7.78 0.68
CA LYS A 55 -14.82 -7.46 1.69
C LYS A 55 -14.72 -5.99 1.99
N ARG A 56 -15.57 -5.18 1.41
CA ARG A 56 -15.55 -3.74 1.66
C ARG A 56 -16.07 -3.44 3.05
N GLY A 57 -15.65 -2.31 3.58
CA GLY A 57 -16.03 -1.91 4.92
C GLY A 57 -15.13 -2.45 6.01
N LEU A 58 -14.11 -3.23 5.64
CA LEU A 58 -13.17 -3.79 6.61
C LEU A 58 -11.85 -3.01 6.65
N GLY A 59 -11.75 -1.94 5.89
CA GLY A 59 -10.51 -1.16 5.85
C GLY A 59 -9.38 -1.82 5.10
N LEU A 60 -9.67 -2.82 4.25
CA LEU A 60 -8.62 -3.57 3.59
C LEU A 60 -7.79 -2.73 2.64
N ALA A 61 -8.42 -1.80 1.91
CA ALA A 61 -7.67 -0.97 0.98
C ALA A 61 -6.61 -0.16 1.72
N SER A 62 -6.96 0.38 2.87
CA SER A 62 -6.01 1.13 3.68
C SER A 62 -4.88 0.22 4.19
N HIS A 63 -5.21 -0.96 4.67
CA HIS A 63 -4.20 -1.91 5.14
C HIS A 63 -3.25 -2.33 4.02
N LEU A 64 -3.78 -2.52 2.82
CA LEU A 64 -2.94 -2.85 1.67
C LEU A 64 -1.98 -1.70 1.36
N CYS A 65 -2.48 -0.48 1.40
CA CYS A 65 -1.63 0.70 1.18
C CYS A 65 -0.54 0.81 2.24
N VAL A 66 -0.89 0.61 3.51
CA VAL A 66 0.09 0.67 4.59
C VAL A 66 1.19 -0.38 4.37
N SER A 67 0.81 -1.59 3.96
CA SER A 67 1.79 -2.63 3.69
C SER A 67 2.74 -2.22 2.56
N ALA A 68 2.19 -1.67 1.48
CA ALA A 68 3.02 -1.26 0.34
C ALA A 68 3.94 -0.11 0.72
N PHE A 69 3.42 0.90 1.41
CA PHE A 69 4.23 2.05 1.79
C PHE A 69 5.30 1.67 2.82
N THR A 70 4.96 0.80 3.76
CA THR A 70 5.93 0.31 4.75
C THR A 70 7.07 -0.42 4.07
N HIS A 71 6.72 -1.27 3.11
CA HIS A 71 7.73 -2.00 2.35
C HIS A 71 8.64 -1.04 1.58
N ALA A 72 8.04 -0.08 0.89
CA ALA A 72 8.81 0.88 0.12
C ALA A 72 9.76 1.66 1.04
N HIS A 73 9.25 2.14 2.15
CA HIS A 73 10.07 2.91 3.08
C HIS A 73 11.24 2.08 3.62
N SER A 74 10.97 0.84 4.02
CA SER A 74 12.01 0.00 4.61
C SER A 74 13.05 -0.45 3.59
N HIS A 75 12.74 -0.39 2.31
CA HIS A 75 13.68 -0.74 1.25
C HIS A 75 14.23 0.49 0.53
N SER A 76 14.06 1.65 1.10
CA SER A 76 14.56 2.92 0.56
C SER A 76 14.02 3.22 -0.83
N MET A 77 12.79 2.83 -1.07
CA MET A 77 12.09 3.16 -2.30
C MET A 77 11.20 4.37 -2.06
N SER A 78 10.97 5.15 -3.12
CA SER A 78 9.90 6.15 -3.10
C SER A 78 8.68 5.58 -3.80
N VAL A 79 7.51 6.18 -3.55
CA VAL A 79 6.24 5.69 -4.09
C VAL A 79 5.70 6.69 -5.10
N LEU A 80 5.28 6.16 -6.25
CA LEU A 80 4.55 6.92 -7.25
C LEU A 80 3.08 6.49 -7.17
N PRO A 81 2.18 7.37 -6.71
CA PRO A 81 0.78 6.97 -6.47
C PRO A 81 -0.07 7.14 -7.73
N THR A 82 0.14 6.26 -8.69
CA THR A 82 -0.64 6.27 -9.93
C THR A 82 -2.10 5.91 -9.67
N CYS A 83 -2.33 4.97 -8.76
CA CYS A 83 -3.68 4.57 -8.39
C CYS A 83 -4.42 5.72 -7.71
N THR A 84 -5.61 6.06 -8.21
CA THR A 84 -6.36 7.19 -7.68
C THR A 84 -6.84 6.98 -6.25
N TYR A 85 -7.10 5.75 -5.84
CA TYR A 85 -7.43 5.52 -4.44
C TYR A 85 -6.30 6.00 -3.55
N VAL A 86 -5.06 5.70 -3.94
CA VAL A 86 -3.90 6.08 -3.12
C VAL A 86 -3.75 7.59 -3.07
N SER A 87 -3.79 8.25 -4.24
CA SER A 87 -3.54 9.69 -4.29
C SER A 87 -4.70 10.50 -3.72
N ASP A 88 -5.93 10.06 -3.94
CA ASP A 88 -7.10 10.87 -3.64
C ASP A 88 -7.78 10.51 -2.32
N THR A 89 -7.56 9.31 -1.82
CA THR A 89 -8.23 8.85 -0.60
C THR A 89 -7.24 8.51 0.50
N PHE A 90 -6.29 7.63 0.22
CA PHE A 90 -5.38 7.15 1.26
C PHE A 90 -4.46 8.26 1.77
N LEU A 91 -3.78 8.96 0.87
CA LEU A 91 -2.82 9.97 1.29
C LEU A 91 -3.44 11.15 2.02
N PRO A 92 -4.60 11.69 1.58
CA PRO A 92 -5.21 12.76 2.36
C PRO A 92 -5.59 12.35 3.77
N ARG A 93 -5.93 11.09 3.98
CA ARG A 93 -6.27 10.58 5.30
C ARG A 93 -5.05 10.18 6.11
N ASN A 94 -3.92 9.98 5.47
CA ASN A 94 -2.69 9.51 6.11
C ASN A 94 -1.52 10.35 5.62
N PRO A 95 -1.53 11.66 5.91
CA PRO A 95 -0.55 12.58 5.29
C PRO A 95 0.90 12.31 5.68
N SER A 96 1.13 11.60 6.76
CA SER A 96 2.50 11.29 7.15
C SER A 96 3.21 10.42 6.11
N TRP A 97 2.46 9.67 5.30
CA TRP A 97 3.06 8.85 4.26
C TRP A 97 3.52 9.66 3.05
N LYS A 98 3.18 10.94 3.00
CA LYS A 98 3.64 11.77 1.88
C LYS A 98 5.16 11.87 1.82
N SER A 99 5.83 11.66 2.93
CA SER A 99 7.30 11.70 2.95
C SER A 99 7.94 10.59 2.14
N VAL A 100 7.18 9.55 1.80
CA VAL A 100 7.68 8.42 1.03
C VAL A 100 7.44 8.62 -0.47
N LEU A 101 6.72 9.65 -0.86
CA LEU A 101 6.40 9.89 -2.26
C LEU A 101 7.64 10.20 -3.09
N HIS A 102 7.57 9.82 -4.36
CA HIS A 102 8.65 10.06 -5.30
C HIS A 102 8.88 11.55 -5.48
N SER A 103 10.12 11.98 -5.29
CA SER A 103 10.44 13.40 -5.21
C SER A 103 10.27 14.15 -6.54
N ASP A 104 10.28 13.44 -7.65
CA ASP A 104 10.08 14.10 -8.93
C ASP A 104 8.71 14.76 -9.00
N ASP A 105 7.71 14.19 -8.33
CA ASP A 105 6.40 14.81 -8.29
C ASP A 105 6.44 16.17 -7.61
N LEU A 106 7.30 16.31 -6.61
CA LEU A 106 7.45 17.57 -5.91
C LEU A 106 8.17 18.59 -6.76
N LYS A 107 9.17 18.15 -7.51
CA LYS A 107 9.93 19.07 -8.36
C LYS A 107 9.10 19.65 -9.46
N SER A 108 8.18 18.88 -9.99
CA SER A 108 7.38 19.35 -11.11
C SER A 108 6.47 20.50 -10.72
N ASN A 109 6.33 20.78 -9.44
CA ASN A 109 5.49 21.86 -8.96
C ASN A 109 6.24 23.17 -8.74
N ILE A 110 7.49 23.16 -9.00
CA ILE A 110 8.32 24.35 -8.75
C ILE A 110 8.41 25.28 -9.96
#